data_dbdec99401fbd839525c46c9144cddff
#
_entry.id   dbdec99401fbd839525c46c9144cddff
#
_cell.length_a   1.000
_cell.length_b   1.000
_cell.length_c   1.000
_cell.angle_alpha   90.00
_cell.angle_beta   90.00
_cell.angle_gamma   90.00
#
_symmetry.space_group_name_H-M   'P 1'
#
loop_
_entity.id
_entity.type
_entity.pdbx_description
1 polymer ?
#
loop_
_entity_poly.entity_id
_entity_poly.type
_entity_poly.pdbx_seq_one_letter_code
_entity_poly.pdbx_strand_id
1 'polypeptide(L)'
;MNEPSTSPEWNKTRITASLGIEYPIIQGPLGGLSTQRLTATVSNFGGLGSFGAHGWTPAAIKDVIAEIRTLTAKPFAMNLWVSMEDEGAHTSGSEAFARSLSFLSGHIQALGGALPAFTPYVPIKFEDQARVLLDAKVPAFSFIYGIPPKEILDECRAQGILTIGAATTADEAIVLEQAGVDVIAASGFEAGGHRGSFLRPAEESLTGTFSLVPQVVDAVSAPVVAAGGIADARGMVAAFALGAEGVQIGSAFLACEESGASLHHRKALLSGNTLRTGLTRGFTGRLARGIHNQLLEELNRQGVEILPYPLQRGLVRNLAIPAEKAAKPELLPLWAGQSASLCRHTDAKELLQTLMSEVSSIAGPVLQWNREGGGK
;
A
#
# COMPACT_ATOMS: atom_id res chain seq x y z
N MET A 1 16.90 33.82 -32.54
CA MET A 1 16.65 32.36 -32.55
C MET A 1 16.38 31.98 -31.12
N ASN A 2 15.12 31.81 -30.77
CA ASN A 2 14.72 31.32 -29.43
C ASN A 2 15.05 29.83 -29.39
N GLU A 3 16.00 29.42 -28.54
CA GLU A 3 16.16 28.03 -28.18
C GLU A 3 14.82 27.50 -27.61
N PRO A 4 14.38 26.33 -28.03
CA PRO A 4 13.18 25.75 -27.43
C PRO A 4 13.49 25.52 -25.95
N SER A 5 12.74 26.21 -25.08
CA SER A 5 12.70 25.95 -23.64
C SER A 5 12.29 24.48 -23.48
N THR A 6 13.25 23.58 -23.36
CA THR A 6 12.96 22.20 -22.94
C THR A 6 12.54 22.27 -21.47
N SER A 7 11.23 22.29 -21.24
CA SER A 7 10.67 22.08 -19.91
C SER A 7 11.33 20.82 -19.32
N PRO A 8 11.84 20.87 -18.08
CA PRO A 8 12.45 19.69 -17.49
C PRO A 8 11.47 18.51 -17.55
N GLU A 9 11.90 17.41 -18.16
CA GLU A 9 11.11 16.18 -18.23
C GLU A 9 10.99 15.60 -16.81
N TRP A 10 9.99 16.04 -16.06
CA TRP A 10 9.74 15.65 -14.66
C TRP A 10 9.61 14.14 -14.46
N ASN A 11 9.30 13.41 -15.53
CA ASN A 11 9.14 11.96 -15.54
C ASN A 11 10.45 11.19 -15.83
N LYS A 12 11.56 11.85 -16.10
CA LYS A 12 12.89 11.21 -16.29
C LYS A 12 13.61 11.12 -14.95
N THR A 13 13.44 10.03 -14.25
CA THR A 13 14.04 9.74 -12.94
C THR A 13 14.78 8.41 -12.94
N ARG A 14 15.59 8.14 -11.90
CA ARG A 14 16.21 6.82 -11.73
C ARG A 14 15.15 5.72 -11.60
N ILE A 15 14.00 6.03 -11.00
CA ILE A 15 12.86 5.11 -10.87
C ILE A 15 12.33 4.68 -12.24
N THR A 16 12.08 5.64 -13.15
CA THR A 16 11.57 5.31 -14.47
C THR A 16 12.57 4.54 -15.30
N ALA A 17 13.86 4.88 -15.18
CA ALA A 17 14.93 4.19 -15.90
C ALA A 17 15.11 2.75 -15.40
N SER A 18 15.14 2.51 -14.08
CA SER A 18 15.37 1.18 -13.51
C SER A 18 14.16 0.26 -13.68
N LEU A 19 12.95 0.76 -13.49
CA LEU A 19 11.72 -0.03 -13.60
C LEU A 19 11.21 -0.20 -15.05
N GLY A 20 11.79 0.54 -16.02
CA GLY A 20 11.35 0.50 -17.42
C GLY A 20 9.92 1.05 -17.61
N ILE A 21 9.54 2.04 -16.82
CA ILE A 21 8.23 2.71 -16.86
C ILE A 21 8.36 4.13 -17.42
N GLU A 22 7.26 4.69 -17.92
CA GLU A 22 7.23 6.03 -18.53
C GLU A 22 7.03 7.14 -17.48
N TYR A 23 6.20 6.86 -16.47
CA TYR A 23 5.85 7.81 -15.41
C TYR A 23 6.26 7.26 -14.05
N PRO A 24 6.87 8.08 -13.16
CA PRO A 24 7.33 7.64 -11.85
C PRO A 24 6.15 7.50 -10.86
N ILE A 25 5.13 6.73 -11.27
CA ILE A 25 3.92 6.46 -10.50
C ILE A 25 3.83 4.96 -10.26
N ILE A 26 3.76 4.58 -8.99
CA ILE A 26 3.51 3.21 -8.55
C ILE A 26 2.11 3.13 -7.97
N GLN A 27 1.31 2.21 -8.44
CA GLN A 27 0.05 1.87 -7.77
C GLN A 27 0.37 1.16 -6.44
N GLY A 28 -0.19 1.63 -5.34
CA GLY A 28 0.00 0.98 -4.04
C GLY A 28 -0.47 -0.49 -4.07
N PRO A 29 0.25 -1.41 -3.43
CA PRO A 29 -0.15 -2.81 -3.37
C PRO A 29 -1.34 -2.95 -2.41
N LEU A 30 -2.54 -2.84 -2.93
CA LEU A 30 -3.80 -2.85 -2.18
C LEU A 30 -4.11 -4.27 -1.71
N GLY A 31 -3.54 -4.70 -0.59
CA GLY A 31 -3.64 -6.09 -0.09
C GLY A 31 -5.08 -6.60 0.02
N GLY A 32 -5.41 -7.63 -0.75
CA GLY A 32 -6.77 -8.17 -0.84
C GLY A 32 -7.76 -7.34 -1.65
N LEU A 33 -7.33 -6.15 -2.15
CA LEU A 33 -8.13 -5.22 -2.96
C LEU A 33 -7.44 -4.83 -4.27
N SER A 34 -6.23 -5.35 -4.54
CA SER A 34 -5.63 -5.33 -5.87
C SER A 34 -6.38 -6.30 -6.79
N THR A 35 -6.46 -5.95 -8.05
CA THR A 35 -6.92 -6.83 -9.11
C THR A 35 -5.88 -6.90 -10.23
N GLN A 36 -5.92 -7.93 -11.02
CA GLN A 36 -5.10 -8.09 -12.21
C GLN A 36 -5.41 -6.99 -13.23
N ARG A 37 -6.71 -6.62 -13.34
CA ARG A 37 -7.18 -5.52 -14.19
C ARG A 37 -6.57 -4.18 -13.79
N LEU A 38 -6.63 -3.79 -12.50
CA LEU A 38 -6.03 -2.54 -12.03
C LEU A 38 -4.52 -2.52 -12.28
N THR A 39 -3.83 -3.60 -11.89
CA THR A 39 -2.39 -3.76 -12.10
C THR A 39 -2.01 -3.56 -13.57
N ALA A 40 -2.71 -4.25 -14.47
CA ALA A 40 -2.47 -4.13 -15.91
C ALA A 40 -2.82 -2.75 -16.47
N THR A 41 -3.93 -2.13 -16.02
CA THR A 41 -4.33 -0.79 -16.48
C THR A 41 -3.25 0.24 -16.17
N VAL A 42 -2.71 0.23 -14.94
CA VAL A 42 -1.64 1.17 -14.54
C VAL A 42 -0.36 0.90 -15.32
N SER A 43 0.04 -0.37 -15.48
CA SER A 43 1.23 -0.76 -16.24
C SER A 43 1.11 -0.38 -17.72
N ASN A 44 -0.02 -0.64 -18.35
CA ASN A 44 -0.27 -0.30 -19.75
C ASN A 44 -0.29 1.20 -20.00
N PHE A 45 -0.65 2.00 -19.00
CA PHE A 45 -0.58 3.46 -19.09
C PHE A 45 0.85 3.99 -19.03
N GLY A 46 1.79 3.25 -18.47
CA GLY A 46 3.19 3.64 -18.33
C GLY A 46 3.65 3.88 -16.89
N GLY A 47 2.81 3.60 -15.89
CA GLY A 47 3.20 3.50 -14.48
C GLY A 47 3.62 2.09 -14.10
N LEU A 48 3.80 1.82 -12.81
CA LEU A 48 4.00 0.48 -12.26
C LEU A 48 2.74 0.01 -11.53
N GLY A 49 1.96 -0.87 -12.17
CA GLY A 49 0.90 -1.58 -11.48
C GLY A 49 1.47 -2.51 -10.40
N SER A 50 0.79 -2.65 -9.28
CA SER A 50 1.28 -3.47 -8.18
C SER A 50 0.16 -4.32 -7.57
N PHE A 51 0.44 -5.61 -7.37
CA PHE A 51 -0.52 -6.58 -6.81
C PHE A 51 -0.10 -7.02 -5.41
N GLY A 52 -0.95 -6.81 -4.41
CA GLY A 52 -0.73 -7.25 -3.03
C GLY A 52 -1.10 -8.72 -2.86
N ALA A 53 -0.11 -9.60 -2.83
CA ALA A 53 -0.28 -11.05 -2.82
C ALA A 53 -0.11 -11.72 -1.46
N HIS A 54 0.15 -10.95 -0.38
CA HIS A 54 0.27 -11.53 0.96
C HIS A 54 -1.01 -12.27 1.36
N GLY A 55 -0.89 -13.39 2.04
CA GLY A 55 -2.02 -14.23 2.44
C GLY A 55 -2.65 -15.07 1.31
N TRP A 56 -2.11 -15.01 0.10
CA TRP A 56 -2.45 -15.91 -1.00
C TRP A 56 -1.55 -17.15 -0.99
N THR A 57 -2.11 -18.31 -1.37
CA THR A 57 -1.30 -19.52 -1.53
C THR A 57 -0.32 -19.38 -2.70
N PRO A 58 0.83 -20.09 -2.68
CA PRO A 58 1.76 -20.11 -3.82
C PRO A 58 1.10 -20.42 -5.16
N ALA A 59 0.17 -21.38 -5.20
CA ALA A 59 -0.57 -21.73 -6.41
C ALA A 59 -1.42 -20.54 -6.92
N ALA A 60 -2.16 -19.88 -6.03
CA ALA A 60 -2.98 -18.73 -6.39
C ALA A 60 -2.13 -17.52 -6.85
N ILE A 61 -0.95 -17.31 -6.28
CA ILE A 61 0.00 -16.26 -6.73
C ILE A 61 0.46 -16.55 -8.16
N LYS A 62 0.77 -17.82 -8.47
CA LYS A 62 1.16 -18.24 -9.82
C LYS A 62 0.07 -17.93 -10.85
N ASP A 63 -1.20 -18.24 -10.51
CA ASP A 63 -2.35 -17.97 -11.40
C ASP A 63 -2.54 -16.45 -11.61
N VAL A 64 -2.41 -15.64 -10.54
CA VAL A 64 -2.47 -14.17 -10.62
C VAL A 64 -1.39 -13.63 -11.56
N ILE A 65 -0.15 -14.08 -11.43
CA ILE A 65 0.95 -13.63 -12.29
C ILE A 65 0.67 -14.01 -13.75
N ALA A 66 0.21 -15.24 -13.99
CA ALA A 66 -0.14 -15.70 -15.34
C ALA A 66 -1.24 -14.82 -15.95
N GLU A 67 -2.30 -14.50 -15.19
CA GLU A 67 -3.38 -13.65 -15.65
C GLU A 67 -2.91 -12.21 -15.93
N ILE A 68 -2.12 -11.58 -15.03
CA ILE A 68 -1.56 -10.24 -15.28
C ILE A 68 -0.79 -10.22 -16.62
N ARG A 69 0.00 -11.26 -16.89
CA ARG A 69 0.77 -11.38 -18.15
C ARG A 69 -0.08 -11.53 -19.39
N THR A 70 -1.33 -11.97 -19.28
CA THR A 70 -2.27 -11.97 -20.42
C THR A 70 -2.83 -10.56 -20.68
N LEU A 71 -2.84 -9.69 -19.67
CA LEU A 71 -3.43 -8.35 -19.73
C LEU A 71 -2.40 -7.26 -20.05
N THR A 72 -1.12 -7.51 -19.78
CA THR A 72 -0.04 -6.55 -20.04
C THR A 72 1.29 -7.23 -20.33
N ALA A 73 2.05 -6.64 -21.28
CA ALA A 73 3.46 -6.95 -21.50
C ALA A 73 4.41 -5.95 -20.80
N LYS A 74 3.84 -4.96 -20.09
CA LYS A 74 4.59 -3.93 -19.37
C LYS A 74 5.02 -4.40 -17.98
N PRO A 75 6.04 -3.78 -17.37
CA PRO A 75 6.46 -4.10 -16.01
C PRO A 75 5.33 -3.94 -14.99
N PHE A 76 5.31 -4.83 -14.01
CA PHE A 76 4.42 -4.78 -12.85
C PHE A 76 5.15 -5.30 -11.60
N ALA A 77 4.66 -4.95 -10.42
CA ALA A 77 5.19 -5.41 -9.15
C ALA A 77 4.25 -6.42 -8.48
N MET A 78 4.85 -7.42 -7.82
CA MET A 78 4.18 -8.29 -6.86
C MET A 78 4.61 -7.91 -5.45
N ASN A 79 3.67 -7.78 -4.52
CA ASN A 79 3.96 -7.40 -3.14
C ASN A 79 3.71 -8.53 -2.17
N LEU A 80 4.66 -8.76 -1.27
CA LEU A 80 4.54 -9.69 -0.13
C LEU A 80 4.82 -8.98 1.19
N TRP A 81 4.41 -9.61 2.28
CA TRP A 81 4.78 -9.23 3.64
C TRP A 81 5.86 -10.18 4.15
N VAL A 82 6.98 -9.64 4.60
CA VAL A 82 8.07 -10.45 5.14
C VAL A 82 7.65 -11.09 6.45
N SER A 83 7.04 -10.32 7.36
CA SER A 83 6.41 -10.86 8.57
C SER A 83 4.93 -11.15 8.30
N MET A 84 4.57 -12.44 8.33
CA MET A 84 3.22 -12.92 8.01
C MET A 84 2.28 -12.99 9.22
N GLU A 85 2.82 -12.87 10.43
CA GLU A 85 2.09 -12.99 11.68
C GLU A 85 2.75 -12.19 12.80
N ASP A 86 1.98 -11.90 13.85
CA ASP A 86 2.51 -11.26 15.04
C ASP A 86 2.80 -12.30 16.13
N GLU A 87 3.71 -11.94 17.04
CA GLU A 87 3.94 -12.70 18.26
C GLU A 87 2.61 -12.94 18.99
N GLY A 88 2.39 -14.14 19.45
CA GLY A 88 1.14 -14.53 20.11
C GLY A 88 0.05 -15.09 19.18
N ALA A 89 0.19 -15.02 17.84
CA ALA A 89 -0.79 -15.61 16.93
C ALA A 89 -1.00 -17.12 17.13
N HIS A 90 0.11 -17.84 17.44
CA HIS A 90 0.07 -19.28 17.74
C HIS A 90 -0.30 -19.62 19.18
N THR A 91 -0.14 -18.70 20.12
CA THR A 91 -0.43 -18.90 21.53
C THR A 91 -1.78 -18.40 21.96
N SER A 92 -2.45 -17.58 21.12
CA SER A 92 -3.82 -17.13 21.37
C SER A 92 -4.78 -18.30 21.30
N GLY A 93 -5.43 -18.61 22.42
CA GLY A 93 -6.36 -19.70 22.55
C GLY A 93 -7.83 -19.31 22.33
N SER A 94 -8.70 -20.31 22.47
CA SER A 94 -10.15 -20.13 22.32
C SER A 94 -10.76 -19.11 23.28
N GLU A 95 -10.18 -18.89 24.46
CA GLU A 95 -10.67 -17.92 25.43
C GLU A 95 -10.43 -16.47 24.97
N ALA A 96 -9.23 -16.14 24.50
CA ALA A 96 -8.94 -14.82 23.94
C ALA A 96 -9.83 -14.55 22.73
N PHE A 97 -10.01 -15.55 21.87
CA PHE A 97 -10.91 -15.46 20.73
C PHE A 97 -12.36 -15.20 21.17
N ALA A 98 -12.87 -15.92 22.19
CA ALA A 98 -14.22 -15.73 22.68
C ALA A 98 -14.43 -14.32 23.27
N ARG A 99 -13.45 -13.79 24.01
CA ARG A 99 -13.50 -12.42 24.52
C ARG A 99 -13.56 -11.40 23.39
N SER A 100 -12.67 -11.50 22.40
CA SER A 100 -12.67 -10.61 21.24
C SER A 100 -13.95 -10.74 20.40
N LEU A 101 -14.46 -11.97 20.19
CA LEU A 101 -15.72 -12.22 19.49
C LEU A 101 -16.92 -11.58 20.20
N SER A 102 -16.92 -11.50 21.54
CA SER A 102 -18.03 -10.96 22.30
C SER A 102 -18.39 -9.53 21.89
N PHE A 103 -17.40 -8.71 21.49
CA PHE A 103 -17.63 -7.34 21.00
C PHE A 103 -18.27 -7.26 19.62
N LEU A 104 -18.13 -8.30 18.80
CA LEU A 104 -18.67 -8.33 17.42
C LEU A 104 -19.92 -9.21 17.29
N SER A 105 -20.17 -10.09 18.27
CA SER A 105 -21.22 -11.11 18.20
C SER A 105 -22.62 -10.54 17.99
N GLY A 106 -22.95 -9.42 18.66
CA GLY A 106 -24.24 -8.75 18.50
C GLY A 106 -24.48 -8.24 17.08
N HIS A 107 -23.46 -7.62 16.47
CA HIS A 107 -23.55 -7.17 15.09
C HIS A 107 -23.64 -8.34 14.09
N ILE A 108 -22.82 -9.38 14.28
CA ILE A 108 -22.85 -10.57 13.40
C ILE A 108 -24.25 -11.19 13.43
N GLN A 109 -24.83 -11.41 14.62
CA GLN A 109 -26.16 -12.01 14.77
C GLN A 109 -27.27 -11.12 14.22
N ALA A 110 -27.23 -9.82 14.48
CA ALA A 110 -28.20 -8.86 13.97
C ALA A 110 -28.23 -8.81 12.42
N LEU A 111 -27.09 -9.12 11.79
CA LEU A 111 -26.95 -9.22 10.34
C LEU A 111 -27.25 -10.64 9.80
N GLY A 112 -27.72 -11.55 10.63
CA GLY A 112 -28.01 -12.93 10.25
C GLY A 112 -26.77 -13.79 10.01
N GLY A 113 -25.58 -13.34 10.44
CA GLY A 113 -24.33 -14.08 10.35
C GLY A 113 -24.22 -15.17 11.42
N ALA A 114 -23.54 -16.28 11.09
CA ALA A 114 -23.18 -17.30 12.07
C ALA A 114 -21.96 -16.85 12.87
N LEU A 115 -21.95 -17.11 14.19
CA LEU A 115 -20.77 -16.86 15.01
C LEU A 115 -19.66 -17.85 14.64
N PRO A 116 -18.44 -17.36 14.35
CA PRO A 116 -17.34 -18.25 14.02
C PRO A 116 -16.83 -19.01 15.23
N ALA A 117 -16.42 -20.27 15.01
CA ALA A 117 -15.63 -21.01 15.98
C ALA A 117 -14.15 -20.63 15.88
N PHE A 118 -13.44 -20.75 16.99
CA PHE A 118 -11.98 -20.59 16.97
C PHE A 118 -11.34 -21.66 16.08
N THR A 119 -10.47 -21.22 15.19
CA THR A 119 -9.63 -22.09 14.37
C THR A 119 -8.19 -21.64 14.52
N PRO A 120 -7.28 -22.53 14.91
CA PRO A 120 -5.84 -22.20 14.95
C PRO A 120 -5.35 -21.67 13.61
N TYR A 121 -4.50 -20.67 13.68
CA TYR A 121 -3.87 -20.13 12.48
C TYR A 121 -2.87 -21.11 11.88
N VAL A 122 -2.95 -21.31 10.58
CA VAL A 122 -1.97 -22.08 9.81
C VAL A 122 -1.18 -21.09 8.93
N PRO A 123 0.12 -20.89 9.18
CA PRO A 123 0.91 -19.91 8.45
C PRO A 123 1.14 -20.34 6.99
N ILE A 124 1.10 -19.37 6.10
CA ILE A 124 1.69 -19.49 4.76
C ILE A 124 3.11 -18.96 4.87
N LYS A 125 4.10 -19.75 4.49
CA LYS A 125 5.50 -19.32 4.60
C LYS A 125 5.82 -18.26 3.55
N PHE A 126 6.49 -17.20 4.00
CA PHE A 126 6.94 -16.13 3.11
C PHE A 126 7.85 -16.67 2.00
N GLU A 127 8.76 -17.60 2.34
CA GLU A 127 9.71 -18.18 1.41
C GLU A 127 9.01 -18.95 0.28
N ASP A 128 7.92 -19.66 0.59
CA ASP A 128 7.15 -20.38 -0.42
C ASP A 128 6.46 -19.42 -1.40
N GLN A 129 5.96 -18.26 -0.90
CA GLN A 129 5.40 -17.21 -1.75
C GLN A 129 6.48 -16.52 -2.58
N ALA A 130 7.61 -16.16 -1.97
CA ALA A 130 8.73 -15.51 -2.64
C ALA A 130 9.31 -16.40 -3.75
N ARG A 131 9.40 -17.72 -3.52
CA ARG A 131 9.84 -18.68 -4.54
C ARG A 131 9.01 -18.60 -5.81
N VAL A 132 7.70 -18.44 -5.71
CA VAL A 132 6.83 -18.29 -6.90
C VAL A 132 7.18 -17.03 -7.69
N LEU A 133 7.49 -15.92 -7.01
CA LEU A 133 7.88 -14.67 -7.67
C LEU A 133 9.21 -14.82 -8.42
N LEU A 134 10.18 -15.48 -7.77
CA LEU A 134 11.50 -15.76 -8.34
C LEU A 134 11.40 -16.69 -9.55
N ASP A 135 10.69 -17.81 -9.41
CA ASP A 135 10.48 -18.78 -10.49
C ASP A 135 9.76 -18.15 -11.69
N ALA A 136 8.80 -17.25 -11.40
CA ALA A 136 8.09 -16.52 -12.43
C ALA A 136 8.89 -15.35 -13.00
N LYS A 137 10.05 -14.98 -12.42
CA LYS A 137 10.85 -13.81 -12.82
C LYS A 137 9.97 -12.57 -12.98
N VAL A 138 9.28 -12.18 -11.91
CA VAL A 138 8.44 -10.96 -11.95
C VAL A 138 9.32 -9.73 -12.19
N PRO A 139 8.85 -8.70 -12.89
CA PRO A 139 9.66 -7.51 -13.16
C PRO A 139 10.12 -6.77 -11.90
N ALA A 140 9.22 -6.69 -10.89
CA ALA A 140 9.54 -6.07 -9.60
C ALA A 140 8.91 -6.83 -8.44
N PHE A 141 9.66 -6.93 -7.34
CA PHE A 141 9.22 -7.51 -6.08
C PHE A 141 9.22 -6.43 -5.00
N SER A 142 8.05 -6.03 -4.52
CA SER A 142 7.92 -5.10 -3.41
C SER A 142 7.56 -5.82 -2.10
N PHE A 143 7.99 -5.27 -0.97
CA PHE A 143 7.72 -5.89 0.32
C PHE A 143 7.63 -4.87 1.45
N ILE A 144 6.95 -5.27 2.55
CA ILE A 144 6.80 -4.53 3.79
C ILE A 144 7.02 -5.44 5.00
N TYR A 145 7.12 -4.87 6.19
CA TYR A 145 7.29 -5.59 7.47
C TYR A 145 8.59 -6.38 7.59
N GLY A 146 9.67 -5.85 7.09
CA GLY A 146 10.99 -6.44 7.22
C GLY A 146 11.77 -6.46 5.93
N ILE A 147 12.87 -7.18 5.98
CA ILE A 147 13.80 -7.39 4.87
C ILE A 147 13.77 -8.88 4.53
N PRO A 148 13.55 -9.25 3.25
CA PRO A 148 13.66 -10.65 2.83
C PRO A 148 15.02 -11.26 3.19
N PRO A 149 15.11 -12.58 3.43
CA PRO A 149 16.38 -13.27 3.57
C PRO A 149 17.36 -12.91 2.45
N LYS A 150 18.64 -12.81 2.82
CA LYS A 150 19.71 -12.39 1.90
C LYS A 150 19.73 -13.23 0.61
N GLU A 151 19.49 -14.52 0.73
CA GLU A 151 19.47 -15.46 -0.38
C GLU A 151 18.38 -15.10 -1.41
N ILE A 152 17.23 -14.63 -0.95
CA ILE A 152 16.13 -14.17 -1.82
C ILE A 152 16.50 -12.86 -2.53
N LEU A 153 17.12 -11.91 -1.82
CA LEU A 153 17.57 -10.64 -2.42
C LEU A 153 18.71 -10.87 -3.43
N ASP A 154 19.66 -11.75 -3.11
CA ASP A 154 20.75 -12.11 -4.03
C ASP A 154 20.20 -12.77 -5.31
N GLU A 155 19.19 -13.63 -5.19
CA GLU A 155 18.56 -14.26 -6.33
C GLU A 155 17.74 -13.25 -7.16
N CYS A 156 17.03 -12.31 -6.52
CA CYS A 156 16.39 -11.19 -7.23
C CYS A 156 17.40 -10.44 -8.10
N ARG A 157 18.55 -10.06 -7.49
CA ARG A 157 19.62 -9.36 -8.22
C ARG A 157 20.18 -10.18 -9.37
N ALA A 158 20.44 -11.47 -9.16
CA ALA A 158 20.96 -12.38 -10.18
C ALA A 158 20.00 -12.57 -11.37
N GLN A 159 18.69 -12.46 -11.11
CA GLN A 159 17.65 -12.60 -12.14
C GLN A 159 17.18 -11.26 -12.73
N GLY A 160 17.69 -10.12 -12.25
CA GLY A 160 17.26 -8.79 -12.69
C GLY A 160 15.86 -8.41 -12.20
N ILE A 161 15.38 -9.00 -11.11
CA ILE A 161 14.12 -8.63 -10.44
C ILE A 161 14.42 -7.43 -9.56
N LEU A 162 13.79 -6.28 -9.84
CA LEU A 162 13.95 -5.08 -9.03
C LEU A 162 13.22 -5.19 -7.70
N THR A 163 13.88 -4.79 -6.63
CA THR A 163 13.35 -4.87 -5.28
C THR A 163 12.91 -3.49 -4.77
N ILE A 164 11.71 -3.42 -4.14
CA ILE A 164 11.15 -2.20 -3.56
C ILE A 164 10.81 -2.47 -2.10
N GLY A 165 11.56 -1.88 -1.17
CA GLY A 165 11.33 -2.03 0.27
C GLY A 165 10.60 -0.82 0.85
N ALA A 166 9.57 -1.05 1.68
CA ALA A 166 8.86 0.04 2.35
C ALA A 166 9.54 0.38 3.69
N ALA A 167 9.79 1.67 3.89
CA ALA A 167 10.32 2.25 5.12
C ALA A 167 9.33 3.25 5.73
N THR A 168 9.19 3.23 7.04
CA THR A 168 8.37 4.18 7.80
C THR A 168 9.22 5.15 8.62
N THR A 169 10.54 4.91 8.66
CA THR A 169 11.57 5.77 9.28
C THR A 169 12.83 5.79 8.42
N ALA A 170 13.70 6.78 8.64
CA ALA A 170 15.01 6.83 7.97
C ALA A 170 15.90 5.63 8.36
N ASP A 171 15.85 5.16 9.60
CA ASP A 171 16.61 3.99 10.06
C ASP A 171 16.20 2.74 9.26
N GLU A 172 14.90 2.54 9.00
CA GLU A 172 14.40 1.45 8.17
C GLU A 172 14.90 1.56 6.72
N ALA A 173 14.97 2.77 6.18
CA ALA A 173 15.49 3.02 4.84
C ALA A 173 16.99 2.66 4.73
N ILE A 174 17.79 3.05 5.74
CA ILE A 174 19.22 2.72 5.81
C ILE A 174 19.45 1.21 5.80
N VAL A 175 18.74 0.45 6.63
CA VAL A 175 18.95 -1.01 6.68
C VAL A 175 18.44 -1.72 5.44
N LEU A 176 17.41 -1.19 4.77
CA LEU A 176 16.96 -1.69 3.46
C LEU A 176 18.04 -1.47 2.39
N GLU A 177 18.64 -0.27 2.32
CA GLU A 177 19.74 0.00 1.40
C GLU A 177 20.96 -0.88 1.69
N GLN A 178 21.34 -1.04 2.96
CA GLN A 178 22.45 -1.92 3.37
C GLN A 178 22.22 -3.38 2.97
N ALA A 179 20.97 -3.83 2.94
CA ALA A 179 20.61 -5.15 2.42
C ALA A 179 20.65 -5.24 0.89
N GLY A 180 20.85 -4.11 0.21
CA GLY A 180 20.95 -4.01 -1.24
C GLY A 180 19.59 -3.97 -1.95
N VAL A 181 18.58 -3.37 -1.32
CA VAL A 181 17.28 -3.08 -1.93
C VAL A 181 17.43 -1.95 -2.94
N ASP A 182 16.84 -2.10 -4.12
CA ASP A 182 17.05 -1.18 -5.24
C ASP A 182 16.28 0.15 -5.11
N VAL A 183 15.09 0.13 -4.50
CA VAL A 183 14.18 1.27 -4.38
C VAL A 183 13.57 1.31 -2.97
N ILE A 184 13.54 2.50 -2.34
CA ILE A 184 12.96 2.70 -1.03
C ILE A 184 11.62 3.42 -1.14
N ALA A 185 10.54 2.80 -0.70
CA ALA A 185 9.23 3.42 -0.58
C ALA A 185 9.06 4.05 0.82
N ALA A 186 9.29 5.36 0.93
CA ALA A 186 9.12 6.12 2.16
C ALA A 186 7.62 6.34 2.44
N SER A 187 7.07 5.56 3.38
CA SER A 187 5.64 5.52 3.67
C SER A 187 5.29 6.37 4.89
N GLY A 188 4.77 7.57 4.66
CA GLY A 188 4.28 8.46 5.71
C GLY A 188 3.04 7.92 6.43
N PHE A 189 2.77 8.41 7.66
CA PHE A 189 1.65 7.90 8.46
C PHE A 189 0.27 8.28 7.92
N GLU A 190 0.21 9.17 6.94
CA GLU A 190 -1.01 9.51 6.19
C GLU A 190 -1.49 8.38 5.27
N ALA A 191 -0.62 7.40 4.99
CA ALA A 191 -0.96 6.28 4.12
C ALA A 191 -2.15 5.48 4.66
N GLY A 192 -3.04 5.07 3.78
CA GLY A 192 -4.12 4.12 4.09
C GLY A 192 -3.61 2.69 4.22
N GLY A 193 -4.38 1.85 4.92
CA GLY A 193 -3.97 0.48 5.20
C GLY A 193 -2.91 0.39 6.30
N HIS A 194 -2.15 -0.67 6.30
CA HIS A 194 -1.23 -1.03 7.37
C HIS A 194 0.03 -0.16 7.43
N ARG A 195 0.50 0.10 8.66
CA ARG A 195 1.82 0.67 8.92
C ARG A 195 2.86 -0.45 8.84
N GLY A 196 3.70 -0.40 7.82
CA GLY A 196 4.70 -1.44 7.52
C GLY A 196 5.99 -1.37 8.34
N SER A 197 5.96 -0.74 9.54
CA SER A 197 7.12 -0.59 10.42
C SER A 197 7.68 -1.94 10.87
N PHE A 198 9.01 -2.04 10.98
CA PHE A 198 9.65 -3.31 11.32
C PHE A 198 10.85 -3.19 12.29
N LEU A 199 11.44 -2.02 12.47
CA LEU A 199 12.49 -1.81 13.47
C LEU A 199 11.93 -1.38 14.82
N ARG A 200 10.75 -0.75 14.83
CA ARG A 200 10.08 -0.25 16.03
C ARG A 200 8.58 -0.54 15.96
N PRO A 201 7.87 -0.48 17.09
CA PRO A 201 6.41 -0.50 17.10
C PRO A 201 5.84 0.56 16.13
N ALA A 202 4.76 0.21 15.45
CA ALA A 202 4.17 1.10 14.45
C ALA A 202 3.74 2.45 15.04
N GLU A 203 3.34 2.49 16.31
CA GLU A 203 2.97 3.69 17.05
C GLU A 203 4.13 4.66 17.27
N GLU A 204 5.36 4.17 17.29
CA GLU A 204 6.59 4.97 17.42
C GLU A 204 7.17 5.40 16.06
N SER A 205 6.53 5.02 14.96
CA SER A 205 6.96 5.25 13.58
C SER A 205 5.95 6.10 12.81
N LEU A 206 5.24 7.02 13.48
CA LEU A 206 4.18 7.84 12.89
C LEU A 206 4.70 9.19 12.36
N THR A 207 5.72 9.14 11.48
CA THR A 207 6.23 10.34 10.81
C THR A 207 5.40 10.66 9.57
N GLY A 208 5.00 11.93 9.41
CA GLY A 208 4.26 12.41 8.25
C GLY A 208 5.12 12.45 6.99
N THR A 209 4.49 12.27 5.82
CA THR A 209 5.18 12.19 4.52
C THR A 209 6.06 13.41 4.25
N PHE A 210 5.57 14.61 4.60
CA PHE A 210 6.31 15.87 4.42
C PHE A 210 7.63 15.91 5.20
N SER A 211 7.70 15.28 6.36
CA SER A 211 8.91 15.18 7.19
C SER A 211 9.72 13.92 6.88
N LEU A 212 9.05 12.81 6.54
CA LEU A 212 9.72 11.53 6.33
C LEU A 212 10.53 11.50 5.03
N VAL A 213 9.94 12.01 3.93
CA VAL A 213 10.58 11.93 2.61
C VAL A 213 11.95 12.57 2.59
N PRO A 214 12.16 13.84 3.04
CA PRO A 214 13.50 14.43 3.03
C PRO A 214 14.48 13.71 3.97
N GLN A 215 14.02 13.22 5.14
CA GLN A 215 14.87 12.44 6.05
C GLN A 215 15.37 11.15 5.38
N VAL A 216 14.52 10.47 4.62
CA VAL A 216 14.93 9.27 3.88
C VAL A 216 15.83 9.62 2.71
N VAL A 217 15.50 10.65 1.92
CA VAL A 217 16.33 11.11 0.79
C VAL A 217 17.73 11.48 1.23
N ASP A 218 17.87 12.16 2.36
CA ASP A 218 19.18 12.57 2.90
C ASP A 218 19.96 11.40 3.51
N ALA A 219 19.27 10.31 3.90
CA ALA A 219 19.88 9.17 4.60
C ALA A 219 20.36 8.06 3.66
N VAL A 220 19.84 7.96 2.42
CA VAL A 220 20.17 6.88 1.48
C VAL A 220 20.52 7.39 0.10
N SER A 221 21.31 6.61 -0.64
CA SER A 221 21.65 6.86 -2.05
C SER A 221 20.66 6.22 -3.01
N ALA A 222 19.91 5.21 -2.55
CA ALA A 222 18.89 4.53 -3.32
C ALA A 222 17.76 5.48 -3.73
N PRO A 223 17.16 5.32 -4.92
CA PRO A 223 16.00 6.13 -5.32
C PRO A 223 14.83 5.98 -4.36
N VAL A 224 14.21 7.11 -4.01
CA VAL A 224 13.11 7.17 -3.03
C VAL A 224 11.78 7.42 -3.71
N VAL A 225 10.78 6.62 -3.36
CA VAL A 225 9.37 6.76 -3.75
C VAL A 225 8.59 7.25 -2.53
N ALA A 226 7.90 8.39 -2.65
CA ALA A 226 7.04 8.89 -1.59
C ALA A 226 5.68 8.18 -1.58
N ALA A 227 5.23 7.73 -0.43
CA ALA A 227 3.93 7.08 -0.25
C ALA A 227 3.18 7.67 0.96
N GLY A 228 1.87 7.82 0.83
CA GLY A 228 1.02 8.40 1.87
C GLY A 228 0.73 9.89 1.66
N GLY A 229 -0.52 10.27 1.82
CA GLY A 229 -0.96 11.65 1.64
C GLY A 229 -1.05 12.15 0.19
N ILE A 230 -0.80 11.30 -0.80
CA ILE A 230 -0.73 11.66 -2.23
C ILE A 230 -1.97 11.10 -2.94
N ALA A 231 -2.81 11.97 -3.52
CA ALA A 231 -4.00 11.58 -4.27
C ALA A 231 -4.22 12.41 -5.55
N ASP A 232 -3.49 13.50 -5.73
CA ASP A 232 -3.55 14.39 -6.90
C ASP A 232 -2.16 14.92 -7.28
N ALA A 233 -2.10 15.69 -8.37
CA ALA A 233 -0.87 16.26 -8.91
C ALA A 233 -0.12 17.18 -7.94
N ARG A 234 -0.82 17.88 -7.05
CA ARG A 234 -0.20 18.76 -6.04
C ARG A 234 0.66 17.94 -5.08
N GLY A 235 0.13 16.79 -4.62
CA GLY A 235 0.86 15.85 -3.78
C GLY A 235 2.07 15.25 -4.48
N MET A 236 1.96 14.94 -5.78
CA MET A 236 3.09 14.44 -6.58
C MET A 236 4.21 15.47 -6.69
N VAL A 237 3.88 16.72 -7.06
CA VAL A 237 4.87 17.80 -7.20
C VAL A 237 5.52 18.12 -5.86
N ALA A 238 4.75 18.13 -4.77
CA ALA A 238 5.30 18.31 -3.42
C ALA A 238 6.30 17.18 -3.07
N ALA A 239 5.98 15.91 -3.38
CA ALA A 239 6.89 14.80 -3.15
C ALA A 239 8.21 14.95 -3.94
N PHE A 240 8.14 15.37 -5.20
CA PHE A 240 9.33 15.65 -6.02
C PHE A 240 10.15 16.84 -5.45
N ALA A 241 9.49 17.88 -4.97
CA ALA A 241 10.16 18.99 -4.31
C ALA A 241 10.88 18.59 -3.01
N LEU A 242 10.39 17.56 -2.32
CA LEU A 242 11.03 16.96 -1.14
C LEU A 242 12.15 15.97 -1.49
N GLY A 243 12.46 15.77 -2.77
CA GLY A 243 13.55 14.92 -3.25
C GLY A 243 13.15 13.49 -3.64
N ALA A 244 11.87 13.12 -3.59
CA ALA A 244 11.42 11.84 -4.10
C ALA A 244 11.55 11.77 -5.62
N GLU A 245 11.86 10.59 -6.15
CA GLU A 245 11.99 10.33 -7.59
C GLU A 245 10.78 9.61 -8.18
N GLY A 246 9.82 9.28 -7.33
CA GLY A 246 8.56 8.69 -7.72
C GLY A 246 7.54 8.80 -6.59
N VAL A 247 6.30 8.45 -6.89
CA VAL A 247 5.21 8.44 -5.93
C VAL A 247 4.47 7.10 -5.95
N GLN A 248 4.03 6.63 -4.77
CA GLN A 248 3.15 5.48 -4.64
C GLN A 248 1.77 5.95 -4.16
N ILE A 249 0.75 5.74 -4.98
CA ILE A 249 -0.61 6.19 -4.76
C ILE A 249 -1.51 4.99 -4.43
N GLY A 250 -2.21 5.04 -3.30
CA GLY A 250 -3.14 3.97 -2.85
C GLY A 250 -4.60 4.35 -3.02
N SER A 251 -5.13 5.25 -2.17
CA SER A 251 -6.57 5.53 -2.04
C SER A 251 -7.21 6.01 -3.33
N ALA A 252 -6.52 6.80 -4.17
CA ALA A 252 -7.08 7.26 -5.43
C ALA A 252 -7.30 6.08 -6.41
N PHE A 253 -6.37 5.13 -6.50
CA PHE A 253 -6.58 3.90 -7.28
C PHE A 253 -7.61 2.97 -6.63
N LEU A 254 -7.69 2.95 -5.29
CA LEU A 254 -8.71 2.14 -4.59
C LEU A 254 -10.14 2.61 -4.89
N ALA A 255 -10.33 3.90 -5.16
CA ALA A 255 -11.61 4.49 -5.56
C ALA A 255 -12.05 4.11 -6.98
N CYS A 256 -11.13 3.59 -7.81
CA CYS A 256 -11.41 3.22 -9.20
C CYS A 256 -12.12 1.87 -9.32
N GLU A 257 -12.90 1.71 -10.36
CA GLU A 257 -13.71 0.49 -10.64
C GLU A 257 -12.85 -0.73 -10.95
N GLU A 258 -11.61 -0.53 -11.38
CA GLU A 258 -10.66 -1.59 -11.62
C GLU A 258 -10.12 -2.21 -10.34
N SER A 259 -10.27 -1.54 -9.17
CA SER A 259 -9.87 -2.08 -7.87
C SER A 259 -10.81 -3.18 -7.40
N GLY A 260 -10.37 -3.99 -6.43
CA GLY A 260 -11.19 -4.97 -5.74
C GLY A 260 -12.03 -4.39 -4.60
N ALA A 261 -12.08 -3.06 -4.45
CA ALA A 261 -12.92 -2.42 -3.44
C ALA A 261 -14.41 -2.59 -3.77
N SER A 262 -15.21 -2.89 -2.76
CA SER A 262 -16.65 -2.98 -2.93
C SER A 262 -17.26 -1.63 -3.34
N LEU A 263 -18.47 -1.67 -3.89
CA LEU A 263 -19.20 -0.45 -4.24
C LEU A 263 -19.36 0.48 -3.02
N HIS A 264 -19.61 -0.08 -1.83
CA HIS A 264 -19.75 0.70 -0.60
C HIS A 264 -18.42 1.36 -0.20
N HIS A 265 -17.31 0.66 -0.35
CA HIS A 265 -15.98 1.21 -0.09
C HIS A 265 -15.66 2.36 -1.04
N ARG A 266 -15.86 2.15 -2.36
CA ARG A 266 -15.61 3.22 -3.35
C ARG A 266 -16.50 4.44 -3.12
N LYS A 267 -17.80 4.25 -2.83
CA LYS A 267 -18.69 5.36 -2.46
C LYS A 267 -18.24 6.10 -1.21
N ALA A 268 -17.74 5.39 -0.20
CA ALA A 268 -17.20 6.02 0.99
C ALA A 268 -15.94 6.85 0.68
N LEU A 269 -15.02 6.36 -0.14
CA LEU A 269 -13.85 7.11 -0.59
C LEU A 269 -14.22 8.38 -1.37
N LEU A 270 -15.27 8.33 -2.15
CA LEU A 270 -15.76 9.44 -2.97
C LEU A 270 -16.75 10.38 -2.25
N SER A 271 -16.92 10.22 -0.92
CA SER A 271 -17.85 11.04 -0.12
C SER A 271 -17.39 12.50 0.09
N GLY A 272 -16.18 12.83 -0.34
CA GLY A 272 -15.67 14.21 -0.35
C GLY A 272 -15.17 14.70 1.02
N ASN A 273 -15.36 15.99 1.29
CA ASN A 273 -14.73 16.71 2.39
C ASN A 273 -15.15 16.26 3.81
N THR A 274 -16.17 15.44 3.95
CA THR A 274 -16.61 14.89 5.24
C THR A 274 -15.87 13.64 5.65
N LEU A 275 -15.04 13.07 4.76
CA LEU A 275 -14.31 11.86 5.02
C LEU A 275 -13.20 12.09 6.04
N ARG A 276 -13.25 11.36 7.14
CA ARG A 276 -12.21 11.31 8.16
C ARG A 276 -11.62 9.92 8.22
N THR A 277 -10.33 9.83 8.55
CA THR A 277 -9.64 8.57 8.76
C THR A 277 -9.09 8.47 10.18
N GLY A 278 -8.95 7.26 10.67
CA GLY A 278 -8.37 6.96 11.98
C GLY A 278 -7.42 5.77 11.91
N LEU A 279 -6.52 5.69 12.89
CA LEU A 279 -5.67 4.54 13.11
C LEU A 279 -6.38 3.55 14.02
N THR A 280 -6.20 2.26 13.75
CA THR A 280 -6.74 1.17 14.57
C THR A 280 -5.94 -0.13 14.38
N ARG A 281 -5.85 -0.91 15.45
CA ARG A 281 -5.47 -2.33 15.39
C ARG A 281 -6.71 -3.22 15.22
N GLY A 282 -7.89 -2.66 15.47
CA GLY A 282 -9.15 -3.40 15.52
C GLY A 282 -9.52 -4.14 14.24
N PHE A 283 -9.11 -3.65 13.07
CA PHE A 283 -9.45 -4.31 11.80
C PHE A 283 -8.68 -5.62 11.58
N THR A 284 -7.43 -5.72 12.05
CA THR A 284 -6.58 -6.87 11.68
C THR A 284 -5.65 -7.37 12.78
N GLY A 285 -5.46 -6.62 13.86
CA GLY A 285 -4.42 -6.85 14.86
C GLY A 285 -3.21 -5.93 14.71
N ARG A 286 -2.85 -5.55 13.48
CA ARG A 286 -1.77 -4.60 13.17
C ARG A 286 -2.29 -3.19 13.01
N LEU A 287 -1.49 -2.19 13.39
CA LEU A 287 -1.85 -0.79 13.25
C LEU A 287 -2.05 -0.44 11.76
N ALA A 288 -3.21 0.13 11.46
CA ALA A 288 -3.60 0.46 10.11
C ALA A 288 -4.52 1.69 10.09
N ARG A 289 -4.61 2.35 8.94
CA ARG A 289 -5.49 3.50 8.74
C ARG A 289 -6.67 3.14 7.86
N GLY A 290 -7.87 3.48 8.33
CA GLY A 290 -9.12 3.34 7.60
C GLY A 290 -10.03 4.53 7.75
N ILE A 291 -11.19 4.50 7.08
CA ILE A 291 -12.26 5.48 7.26
C ILE A 291 -12.79 5.38 8.68
N HIS A 292 -12.95 6.54 9.34
CA HIS A 292 -13.53 6.62 10.67
C HIS A 292 -15.02 6.35 10.58
N ASN A 293 -15.42 5.16 11.01
CA ASN A 293 -16.80 4.68 11.03
C ASN A 293 -17.12 4.01 12.38
N GLN A 294 -18.34 3.51 12.53
CA GLN A 294 -18.79 2.85 13.75
C GLN A 294 -17.88 1.70 14.17
N LEU A 295 -17.48 0.82 13.21
CA LEU A 295 -16.61 -0.32 13.50
C LEU A 295 -15.25 0.13 14.08
N LEU A 296 -14.61 1.12 13.46
CA LEU A 296 -13.33 1.65 13.93
C LEU A 296 -13.46 2.25 15.32
N GLU A 297 -14.53 3.02 15.56
CA GLU A 297 -14.79 3.65 16.84
C GLU A 297 -15.03 2.63 17.96
N GLU A 298 -15.85 1.60 17.68
CA GLU A 298 -16.16 0.56 18.66
C GLU A 298 -14.93 -0.30 18.98
N LEU A 299 -14.13 -0.68 17.98
CA LEU A 299 -12.92 -1.48 18.19
C LEU A 299 -11.78 -0.70 18.87
N ASN A 300 -11.81 0.63 18.84
CA ASN A 300 -10.83 1.47 19.55
C ASN A 300 -11.26 1.85 20.98
N ARG A 301 -12.43 1.39 21.47
CA ARG A 301 -12.86 1.64 22.85
C ARG A 301 -11.97 0.93 23.85
N GLN A 302 -11.79 1.56 25.01
CA GLN A 302 -11.05 0.95 26.11
C GLN A 302 -11.70 -0.38 26.54
N GLY A 303 -10.89 -1.40 26.77
CA GLY A 303 -11.33 -2.72 27.21
C GLY A 303 -11.70 -3.68 26.08
N VAL A 304 -11.67 -3.24 24.81
CA VAL A 304 -11.83 -4.17 23.69
C VAL A 304 -10.54 -4.96 23.51
N GLU A 305 -10.62 -6.28 23.59
CA GLU A 305 -9.47 -7.15 23.34
C GLU A 305 -9.29 -7.37 21.83
N ILE A 306 -8.12 -6.99 21.32
CA ILE A 306 -7.74 -7.15 19.91
C ILE A 306 -6.77 -8.31 19.81
N LEU A 307 -7.10 -9.27 18.97
CA LEU A 307 -6.25 -10.43 18.70
C LEU A 307 -5.03 -10.04 17.85
N PRO A 308 -3.89 -10.74 17.99
CA PRO A 308 -2.75 -10.55 17.10
C PRO A 308 -3.11 -10.88 15.65
N TYR A 309 -2.37 -10.26 14.70
CA TYR A 309 -2.50 -10.59 13.28
C TYR A 309 -2.01 -12.04 13.03
N PRO A 310 -2.73 -12.85 12.23
CA PRO A 310 -3.91 -12.51 11.42
C PRO A 310 -5.25 -12.92 12.06
N LEU A 311 -5.29 -13.34 13.32
CA LEU A 311 -6.51 -13.83 13.98
C LEU A 311 -7.62 -12.76 14.00
N GLN A 312 -7.26 -11.52 14.35
CA GLN A 312 -8.21 -10.40 14.37
C GLN A 312 -8.80 -10.15 12.97
N ARG A 313 -7.97 -10.20 11.93
CA ARG A 313 -8.44 -10.09 10.54
C ARG A 313 -9.46 -11.16 10.20
N GLY A 314 -9.18 -12.41 10.61
CA GLY A 314 -10.09 -13.52 10.42
C GLY A 314 -11.45 -13.29 11.12
N LEU A 315 -11.40 -12.80 12.36
CA LEU A 315 -12.58 -12.49 13.16
C LEU A 315 -13.42 -11.37 12.52
N VAL A 316 -12.82 -10.24 12.17
CA VAL A 316 -13.50 -9.09 11.56
C VAL A 316 -14.11 -9.46 10.19
N ARG A 317 -13.50 -10.37 9.44
CA ARG A 317 -14.05 -10.85 8.16
C ARG A 317 -15.44 -11.50 8.34
N ASN A 318 -15.69 -12.16 9.47
CA ASN A 318 -17.00 -12.78 9.75
C ASN A 318 -18.09 -11.73 10.01
N LEU A 319 -17.74 -10.52 10.42
CA LEU A 319 -18.66 -9.38 10.45
C LEU A 319 -18.77 -8.72 9.06
N ALA A 320 -17.64 -8.51 8.40
CA ALA A 320 -17.59 -7.75 7.15
C ALA A 320 -18.42 -8.41 6.03
N ILE A 321 -18.43 -9.74 5.92
CA ILE A 321 -19.20 -10.45 4.89
C ILE A 321 -20.73 -10.19 5.00
N PRO A 322 -21.39 -10.41 6.14
CA PRO A 322 -22.82 -10.09 6.28
C PRO A 322 -23.09 -8.57 6.24
N ALA A 323 -22.18 -7.73 6.75
CA ALA A 323 -22.32 -6.27 6.69
C ALA A 323 -22.32 -5.74 5.24
N GLU A 324 -21.45 -6.27 4.39
CA GLU A 324 -21.42 -5.92 2.95
C GLU A 324 -22.73 -6.32 2.26
N LYS A 325 -23.23 -7.53 2.52
CA LYS A 325 -24.51 -8.00 1.97
C LYS A 325 -25.72 -7.17 2.42
N ALA A 326 -25.68 -6.68 3.67
CA ALA A 326 -26.72 -5.85 4.26
C ALA A 326 -26.57 -4.37 3.93
N ALA A 327 -25.59 -3.97 3.12
CA ALA A 327 -25.27 -2.58 2.79
C ALA A 327 -25.02 -1.70 4.04
N LYS A 328 -24.18 -2.20 4.97
CA LYS A 328 -23.83 -1.57 6.25
C LYS A 328 -22.36 -1.13 6.24
N PRO A 329 -21.96 -0.08 5.45
CA PRO A 329 -20.60 0.37 5.36
C PRO A 329 -20.01 0.85 6.69
N GLU A 330 -20.85 1.27 7.63
CA GLU A 330 -20.46 1.66 8.98
C GLU A 330 -19.82 0.51 9.80
N LEU A 331 -20.05 -0.75 9.39
CA LEU A 331 -19.51 -1.96 10.02
C LEU A 331 -18.43 -2.65 9.16
N LEU A 332 -17.88 -1.98 8.16
CA LEU A 332 -16.85 -2.52 7.28
C LEU A 332 -15.45 -1.95 7.61
N PRO A 333 -14.38 -2.75 7.48
CA PRO A 333 -13.01 -2.25 7.53
C PRO A 333 -12.68 -1.53 6.22
N LEU A 334 -12.94 -0.22 6.15
CA LEU A 334 -12.78 0.58 4.95
C LEU A 334 -11.42 1.28 4.96
N TRP A 335 -10.50 0.84 4.13
CA TRP A 335 -9.14 1.37 4.04
C TRP A 335 -9.10 2.71 3.32
N ALA A 336 -8.40 3.70 3.89
CA ALA A 336 -8.24 5.02 3.29
C ALA A 336 -7.06 5.75 3.90
N GLY A 337 -6.27 6.45 3.08
CA GLY A 337 -5.29 7.43 3.53
C GLY A 337 -5.93 8.79 3.84
N GLN A 338 -5.18 9.69 4.46
CA GLN A 338 -5.70 11.01 4.87
C GLN A 338 -6.09 11.90 3.69
N SER A 339 -5.50 11.69 2.51
CA SER A 339 -5.87 12.41 1.28
C SER A 339 -7.03 11.77 0.51
N ALA A 340 -7.75 10.79 1.09
CA ALA A 340 -8.85 10.13 0.40
C ALA A 340 -10.01 11.10 0.07
N SER A 341 -10.18 12.18 0.83
CA SER A 341 -11.15 13.25 0.50
C SER A 341 -10.86 13.98 -0.82
N LEU A 342 -9.67 13.80 -1.38
CA LEU A 342 -9.27 14.34 -2.69
C LEU A 342 -9.53 13.37 -3.85
N CYS A 343 -9.95 12.14 -3.58
CA CYS A 343 -10.30 11.17 -4.62
C CYS A 343 -11.53 11.64 -5.39
N ARG A 344 -11.44 11.67 -6.73
CA ARG A 344 -12.49 12.19 -7.63
C ARG A 344 -12.79 11.26 -8.80
N HIS A 345 -11.83 10.40 -9.17
CA HIS A 345 -11.94 9.55 -10.34
C HIS A 345 -12.42 8.15 -9.97
N THR A 346 -13.26 7.59 -10.82
CA THR A 346 -13.76 6.21 -10.72
C THR A 346 -13.12 5.28 -11.75
N ASP A 347 -12.33 5.82 -12.68
CA ASP A 347 -11.59 5.10 -13.71
C ASP A 347 -10.08 5.36 -13.53
N ALA A 348 -9.27 4.32 -13.51
CA ALA A 348 -7.83 4.41 -13.25
C ALA A 348 -7.06 5.09 -14.39
N LYS A 349 -7.53 4.96 -15.63
CA LYS A 349 -6.92 5.62 -16.78
C LYS A 349 -7.21 7.13 -16.78
N GLU A 350 -8.45 7.52 -16.44
CA GLU A 350 -8.81 8.94 -16.28
C GLU A 350 -8.02 9.59 -15.15
N LEU A 351 -7.86 8.90 -14.02
CA LEU A 351 -7.01 9.34 -12.91
C LEU A 351 -5.59 9.62 -13.41
N LEU A 352 -4.97 8.68 -14.10
CA LEU A 352 -3.61 8.83 -14.60
C LEU A 352 -3.49 9.95 -15.64
N GLN A 353 -4.44 10.08 -16.56
CA GLN A 353 -4.48 11.17 -17.54
C GLN A 353 -4.53 12.54 -16.85
N THR A 354 -5.38 12.67 -15.83
CA THR A 354 -5.51 13.92 -15.05
C THR A 354 -4.21 14.24 -14.31
N LEU A 355 -3.61 13.25 -13.63
CA LEU A 355 -2.33 13.42 -12.94
C LEU A 355 -1.23 13.91 -13.89
N MET A 356 -1.11 13.31 -15.08
CA MET A 356 -0.09 13.71 -16.06
C MET A 356 -0.30 15.13 -16.56
N SER A 357 -1.54 15.48 -16.90
CA SER A 357 -1.88 16.80 -17.38
C SER A 357 -1.60 17.89 -16.34
N GLU A 358 -2.04 17.66 -15.10
CA GLU A 358 -1.90 18.62 -14.02
C GLU A 358 -0.46 18.76 -13.50
N VAL A 359 0.30 17.64 -13.37
CA VAL A 359 1.71 17.70 -12.96
C VAL A 359 2.51 18.53 -13.93
N SER A 360 2.32 18.36 -15.22
CA SER A 360 3.04 19.15 -16.24
C SER A 360 2.80 20.64 -16.11
N SER A 361 1.62 21.05 -15.67
CA SER A 361 1.29 22.46 -15.47
C SER A 361 1.82 23.05 -14.17
N ILE A 362 1.90 22.24 -13.09
CA ILE A 362 2.33 22.68 -11.75
C ILE A 362 3.86 22.59 -11.62
N ALA A 363 4.48 21.54 -12.16
CA ALA A 363 5.90 21.24 -11.98
C ALA A 363 6.83 22.27 -12.61
N GLY A 364 6.45 22.87 -13.74
CA GLY A 364 7.31 23.85 -14.43
C GLY A 364 7.84 24.96 -13.52
N PRO A 365 7.00 25.71 -12.84
CA PRO A 365 7.44 26.76 -11.91
C PRO A 365 8.24 26.23 -10.70
N VAL A 366 7.88 25.09 -10.14
CA VAL A 366 8.52 24.53 -8.93
C VAL A 366 9.91 23.98 -9.26
N LEU A 367 10.08 23.30 -10.38
CA LEU A 367 11.36 22.74 -10.80
C LEU A 367 12.34 23.81 -11.31
N GLN A 368 11.85 24.93 -11.85
CA GLN A 368 12.67 26.09 -12.18
C GLN A 368 13.26 26.72 -10.92
N TRP A 369 12.47 26.89 -9.87
CA TRP A 369 12.94 27.43 -8.58
C TRP A 369 14.09 26.61 -7.97
N ASN A 370 14.02 25.28 -8.01
CA ASN A 370 15.08 24.40 -7.50
C ASN A 370 16.38 24.49 -8.29
N ARG A 371 16.33 24.82 -9.59
CA ARG A 371 17.54 24.98 -10.42
C ARG A 371 18.22 26.34 -10.22
N GLU A 372 17.44 27.37 -9.95
CA GLU A 372 17.97 28.76 -9.74
C GLU A 372 18.42 28.98 -8.29
N GLY A 373 17.90 28.26 -7.31
CA GLY A 373 18.23 28.38 -5.88
C GLY A 373 19.19 27.32 -5.33
N GLY A 374 19.47 26.26 -6.07
CA GLY A 374 20.24 25.07 -5.62
C GLY A 374 21.74 25.13 -5.82
N GLY A 375 22.31 26.31 -6.01
CA GLY A 375 23.76 26.52 -6.08
C GLY A 375 24.36 26.89 -4.73
N LYS A 376 24.43 25.96 -3.75
CA LYS A 376 25.43 26.00 -2.66
C LYS A 376 25.64 24.60 -2.11
#